data_ebc421553190cf5431df4f5032fa3f22
#
_entry.id   ebc421553190cf5431df4f5032fa3f22
#
_cell.length_a   1.000
_cell.length_b   1.000
_cell.length_c   1.000
_cell.angle_alpha   90.00
_cell.angle_beta   90.00
_cell.angle_gamma   90.00
#
_symmetry.space_group_name_H-M   'P 1'
#
loop_
_entity.id
_entity.type
_entity.pdbx_description
1 polymer ?
#
loop_
_entity_poly.entity_id
_entity_poly.type
_entity_poly.pdbx_seq_one_letter_code
_entity_poly.pdbx_strand_id
1 'polypeptide(L)'
;MHAERMQRAFAALDAANAGDPHVLILHGQARPKERAHAELACGWVRKLQPEAGELLLLAARAHHLRRWELPRAAFPAGRAGYLAWRREAQRRHAACARRILAEAGYNAVEQQRVCDLVQKRGLARGDGEAQALEDALCLVFLETQLAALHGRLGAAHTEAVLRKTLRKMSAAAIQHALALPLAGAERALLLQARGAEA
;
A
#
# COMPACT_ATOMS: atom_id res chain seq x y z
N MET A 1 11.33 -17.17 20.04
CA MET A 1 9.99 -16.60 20.40
C MET A 1 9.57 -15.42 19.52
N HIS A 2 10.34 -14.28 19.42
CA HIS A 2 9.91 -13.15 18.56
C HIS A 2 9.86 -13.50 17.08
N ALA A 3 10.88 -14.13 16.52
CA ALA A 3 10.92 -14.50 15.10
C ALA A 3 9.77 -15.45 14.69
N GLU A 4 9.44 -16.41 15.55
CA GLU A 4 8.34 -17.36 15.31
C GLU A 4 6.98 -16.68 15.34
N ARG A 5 6.78 -15.70 16.25
CA ARG A 5 5.57 -14.89 16.32
C ARG A 5 5.35 -14.10 15.02
N MET A 6 6.41 -13.46 14.54
CA MET A 6 6.39 -12.71 13.29
C MET A 6 6.10 -13.61 12.08
N GLN A 7 6.73 -14.79 12.00
CA GLN A 7 6.46 -15.75 10.94
C GLN A 7 5.00 -16.21 10.93
N ARG A 8 4.43 -16.54 12.11
CA ARG A 8 3.01 -16.90 12.23
C ARG A 8 2.10 -15.79 11.75
N ALA A 9 2.37 -14.54 12.16
CA ALA A 9 1.57 -13.41 11.74
C ALA A 9 1.66 -13.19 10.22
N PHE A 10 2.84 -13.22 9.62
CA PHE A 10 3.00 -13.12 8.17
C PHE A 10 2.27 -14.23 7.42
N ALA A 11 2.40 -15.48 7.87
CA ALA A 11 1.70 -16.60 7.25
C ALA A 11 0.17 -16.43 7.30
N ALA A 12 -0.37 -15.95 8.42
CA ALA A 12 -1.80 -15.70 8.57
C ALA A 12 -2.30 -14.52 7.72
N LEU A 13 -1.51 -13.43 7.61
CA LEU A 13 -1.80 -12.29 6.72
C LEU A 13 -1.79 -12.73 5.25
N ASP A 14 -0.83 -13.55 4.85
CA ASP A 14 -0.74 -14.10 3.51
C ASP A 14 -1.90 -15.04 3.18
N ALA A 15 -2.26 -15.91 4.12
CA ALA A 15 -3.41 -16.80 3.98
C ALA A 15 -4.71 -16.00 3.82
N ALA A 16 -4.86 -14.87 4.54
CA ALA A 16 -6.02 -13.99 4.40
C ALA A 16 -6.13 -13.36 2.99
N ASN A 17 -5.00 -13.15 2.29
CA ASN A 17 -4.96 -12.60 0.93
C ASN A 17 -4.79 -13.64 -0.17
N ALA A 18 -4.65 -14.93 0.16
CA ALA A 18 -4.44 -16.00 -0.82
C ALA A 18 -5.69 -16.25 -1.70
N GLY A 19 -6.88 -15.95 -1.18
CA GLY A 19 -8.14 -16.12 -1.90
C GLY A 19 -8.56 -14.91 -2.76
N ASP A 20 -7.68 -13.93 -3.01
CA ASP A 20 -8.00 -12.80 -3.88
C ASP A 20 -8.27 -13.29 -5.32
N PRO A 21 -9.47 -13.06 -5.88
CA PRO A 21 -9.80 -13.46 -7.24
C PRO A 21 -9.07 -12.63 -8.31
N HIS A 22 -8.49 -11.49 -7.95
CA HIS A 22 -7.71 -10.68 -8.86
C HIS A 22 -6.27 -11.16 -8.90
N VAL A 23 -5.68 -11.11 -10.08
CA VAL A 23 -4.32 -11.59 -10.33
C VAL A 23 -3.42 -10.43 -10.74
N LEU A 24 -2.20 -10.43 -10.24
CA LEU A 24 -1.09 -9.60 -10.68
C LEU A 24 0.00 -10.48 -11.28
N ILE A 25 0.49 -10.11 -12.45
CA ILE A 25 1.63 -10.78 -13.07
C ILE A 25 2.91 -10.10 -12.58
N LEU A 26 3.73 -10.84 -11.84
CA LEU A 26 5.05 -10.39 -11.37
C LEU A 26 6.12 -11.35 -11.87
N HIS A 27 7.10 -10.82 -12.58
CA HIS A 27 8.20 -11.63 -13.16
C HIS A 27 7.70 -12.86 -13.95
N GLY A 28 6.62 -12.69 -14.71
CA GLY A 28 5.99 -13.76 -15.50
C GLY A 28 5.12 -14.73 -14.70
N GLN A 29 4.98 -14.56 -13.39
CA GLN A 29 4.16 -15.43 -12.55
C GLN A 29 2.85 -14.75 -12.14
N ALA A 30 1.75 -15.49 -12.27
CA ALA A 30 0.43 -15.06 -11.82
C ALA A 30 0.31 -15.26 -10.29
N ARG A 31 -0.04 -14.22 -9.56
CA ARG A 31 -0.14 -14.23 -8.09
C ARG A 31 -1.40 -13.51 -7.61
N PRO A 32 -2.03 -13.93 -6.50
CA PRO A 32 -3.12 -13.18 -5.89
C PRO A 32 -2.68 -11.73 -5.65
N LYS A 33 -3.45 -10.76 -6.18
CA LYS A 33 -3.03 -9.36 -6.30
C LYS A 33 -2.68 -8.71 -4.98
N GLU A 34 -3.56 -8.80 -3.98
CA GLU A 34 -3.33 -8.11 -2.71
C GLU A 34 -2.22 -8.78 -1.89
N ARG A 35 -2.00 -10.10 -2.06
CA ARG A 35 -0.83 -10.78 -1.50
C ARG A 35 0.47 -10.26 -2.14
N ALA A 36 0.52 -10.17 -3.46
CA ALA A 36 1.67 -9.66 -4.20
C ALA A 36 1.98 -8.19 -3.82
N HIS A 37 0.95 -7.34 -3.73
CA HIS A 37 1.11 -5.96 -3.26
C HIS A 37 1.66 -5.88 -1.83
N ALA A 38 1.20 -6.73 -0.93
CA ALA A 38 1.69 -6.79 0.45
C ALA A 38 3.17 -7.19 0.53
N GLU A 39 3.61 -8.13 -0.30
CA GLU A 39 5.01 -8.52 -0.40
C GLU A 39 5.88 -7.39 -0.95
N LEU A 40 5.46 -6.73 -2.02
CA LEU A 40 6.14 -5.57 -2.59
C LEU A 40 6.23 -4.42 -1.58
N ALA A 41 5.15 -4.13 -0.85
CA ALA A 41 5.14 -3.09 0.16
C ALA A 41 6.18 -3.36 1.28
N CYS A 42 6.28 -4.60 1.75
CA CYS A 42 7.33 -4.98 2.70
C CYS A 42 8.74 -4.81 2.11
N GLY A 43 8.92 -5.16 0.83
CA GLY A 43 10.19 -4.96 0.12
C GLY A 43 10.58 -3.48 0.06
N TRP A 44 9.63 -2.61 -0.29
CA TRP A 44 9.85 -1.17 -0.33
C TRP A 44 10.10 -0.56 1.05
N VAL A 45 9.37 -0.99 2.08
CA VAL A 45 9.62 -0.54 3.46
C VAL A 45 11.07 -0.85 3.86
N ARG A 46 11.57 -2.06 3.61
CA ARG A 46 12.97 -2.43 3.92
C ARG A 46 14.00 -1.63 3.13
N LYS A 47 13.69 -1.23 1.88
CA LYS A 47 14.58 -0.36 1.09
C LYS A 47 14.60 1.07 1.60
N LEU A 48 13.45 1.60 2.01
CA LEU A 48 13.30 2.97 2.51
C LEU A 48 13.79 3.11 3.95
N GLN A 49 13.60 2.08 4.76
CA GLN A 49 14.02 2.01 6.16
C GLN A 49 14.63 0.63 6.43
N PRO A 50 15.95 0.45 6.25
CA PRO A 50 16.63 -0.84 6.51
C PRO A 50 16.41 -1.36 7.95
N GLU A 51 16.30 -0.45 8.91
CA GLU A 51 16.03 -0.75 10.33
C GLU A 51 14.52 -0.77 10.68
N ALA A 52 13.66 -0.99 9.68
CA ALA A 52 12.21 -1.05 9.90
C ALA A 52 11.84 -2.10 10.94
N GLY A 53 11.13 -1.65 11.97
CA GLY A 53 10.65 -2.52 13.04
C GLY A 53 9.58 -3.51 12.57
N GLU A 54 9.40 -4.56 13.36
CA GLU A 54 8.43 -5.64 13.11
C GLU A 54 7.02 -5.11 12.85
N LEU A 55 6.55 -4.14 13.64
CA LEU A 55 5.18 -3.61 13.54
C LEU A 55 4.93 -2.86 12.23
N LEU A 56 5.94 -2.14 11.72
CA LEU A 56 5.86 -1.46 10.42
C LEU A 56 5.77 -2.47 9.27
N LEU A 57 6.57 -3.55 9.32
CA LEU A 57 6.51 -4.62 8.32
C LEU A 57 5.18 -5.38 8.35
N LEU A 58 4.61 -5.61 9.53
CA LEU A 58 3.28 -6.18 9.69
C LEU A 58 2.19 -5.24 9.13
N ALA A 59 2.30 -3.93 9.34
CA ALA A 59 1.37 -2.96 8.76
C ALA A 59 1.46 -2.94 7.22
N ALA A 60 2.68 -3.01 6.66
CA ALA A 60 2.88 -3.12 5.22
C ALA A 60 2.25 -4.40 4.64
N ARG A 61 2.34 -5.53 5.38
CA ARG A 61 1.71 -6.79 4.96
C ARG A 61 0.18 -6.76 5.08
N ALA A 62 -0.35 -5.98 6.00
CA ALA A 62 -1.78 -5.92 6.34
C ALA A 62 -2.58 -4.83 5.62
N HIS A 63 -1.95 -3.92 4.85
CA HIS A 63 -2.56 -2.67 4.39
C HIS A 63 -3.80 -2.83 3.50
N HIS A 64 -3.98 -3.98 2.84
CA HIS A 64 -5.10 -4.27 1.95
C HIS A 64 -5.73 -5.66 2.20
N LEU A 65 -5.80 -6.09 3.48
CA LEU A 65 -6.39 -7.39 3.80
C LEU A 65 -7.82 -7.54 3.29
N ARG A 66 -8.02 -8.56 2.44
CA ARG A 66 -9.33 -8.94 1.88
C ARG A 66 -10.03 -7.77 1.19
N ARG A 67 -9.28 -6.89 0.53
CA ARG A 67 -9.79 -5.68 -0.11
C ARG A 67 -10.89 -5.95 -1.14
N TRP A 68 -10.84 -7.07 -1.85
CA TRP A 68 -11.81 -7.46 -2.87
C TRP A 68 -13.22 -7.69 -2.31
N GLU A 69 -13.35 -7.97 -1.01
CA GLU A 69 -14.65 -8.17 -0.36
C GLU A 69 -15.43 -6.86 -0.16
N LEU A 70 -14.79 -5.72 -0.42
CA LEU A 70 -15.42 -4.41 -0.36
C LEU A 70 -15.27 -3.68 -1.71
N PRO A 71 -16.08 -4.05 -2.72
CA PRO A 71 -15.98 -3.43 -4.03
C PRO A 71 -16.34 -1.94 -3.98
N ARG A 72 -15.62 -1.12 -4.74
CA ARG A 72 -15.90 0.33 -4.83
C ARG A 72 -17.34 0.62 -5.31
N ALA A 73 -17.88 -0.25 -6.15
CA ALA A 73 -19.23 -0.11 -6.69
C ALA A 73 -20.34 -0.22 -5.62
N ALA A 74 -20.06 -0.77 -4.44
CA ALA A 74 -21.00 -0.80 -3.31
C ALA A 74 -21.18 0.58 -2.63
N PHE A 75 -20.48 1.61 -3.08
CA PHE A 75 -20.55 2.97 -2.53
C PHE A 75 -20.96 3.97 -3.62
N PRO A 76 -21.62 5.09 -3.26
CA PRO A 76 -22.05 6.10 -4.23
C PRO A 76 -20.90 6.60 -5.12
N ALA A 77 -21.23 7.02 -6.34
CA ALA A 77 -20.27 7.67 -7.22
C ALA A 77 -19.75 9.00 -6.64
N GLY A 78 -18.69 9.54 -7.22
CA GLY A 78 -18.13 10.83 -6.85
C GLY A 78 -17.21 10.79 -5.60
N ARG A 79 -16.75 11.99 -5.19
CA ARG A 79 -15.72 12.16 -4.16
C ARG A 79 -16.17 11.69 -2.76
N ALA A 80 -17.40 12.02 -2.38
CA ALA A 80 -17.92 11.65 -1.05
C ALA A 80 -18.01 10.14 -0.88
N GLY A 81 -18.58 9.43 -1.87
CA GLY A 81 -18.63 7.97 -1.87
C GLY A 81 -17.25 7.32 -1.91
N TYR A 82 -16.30 7.88 -2.66
CA TYR A 82 -14.92 7.42 -2.67
C TYR A 82 -14.26 7.55 -1.28
N LEU A 83 -14.44 8.67 -0.60
CA LEU A 83 -13.88 8.88 0.74
C LEU A 83 -14.54 7.96 1.79
N ALA A 84 -15.84 7.73 1.68
CA ALA A 84 -16.56 6.79 2.55
C ALA A 84 -16.05 5.36 2.35
N TRP A 85 -15.92 4.91 1.09
CA TRP A 85 -15.35 3.61 0.76
C TRP A 85 -13.92 3.45 1.32
N ARG A 86 -13.05 4.45 1.15
CA ARG A 86 -11.66 4.38 1.67
C ARG A 86 -11.63 4.23 3.19
N ARG A 87 -12.43 5.02 3.92
CA ARG A 87 -12.50 4.92 5.39
C ARG A 87 -12.96 3.54 5.83
N GLU A 88 -14.00 3.02 5.19
CA GLU A 88 -14.52 1.69 5.51
C GLU A 88 -13.51 0.59 5.17
N ALA A 89 -12.83 0.68 4.03
CA ALA A 89 -11.76 -0.25 3.66
C ALA A 89 -10.64 -0.26 4.73
N GLN A 90 -10.13 0.91 5.11
CA GLN A 90 -9.09 1.02 6.15
C GLN A 90 -9.55 0.46 7.50
N ARG A 91 -10.81 0.71 7.89
CA ARG A 91 -11.40 0.17 9.12
C ARG A 91 -11.44 -1.37 9.09
N ARG A 92 -11.88 -1.97 7.98
CA ARG A 92 -11.94 -3.42 7.79
C ARG A 92 -10.55 -4.05 7.78
N HIS A 93 -9.59 -3.47 7.07
CA HIS A 93 -8.21 -3.96 7.05
C HIS A 93 -7.62 -3.97 8.46
N ALA A 94 -7.77 -2.88 9.22
CA ALA A 94 -7.28 -2.79 10.59
C ALA A 94 -7.97 -3.80 11.53
N ALA A 95 -9.28 -4.00 11.40
CA ALA A 95 -10.01 -4.96 12.21
C ALA A 95 -9.55 -6.41 11.92
N CYS A 96 -9.35 -6.75 10.64
CA CYS A 96 -8.81 -8.06 10.24
C CYS A 96 -7.38 -8.25 10.76
N ALA A 97 -6.51 -7.23 10.60
CA ALA A 97 -5.15 -7.26 11.11
C ALA A 97 -5.12 -7.47 12.62
N ARG A 98 -5.94 -6.72 13.38
CA ARG A 98 -6.02 -6.86 14.84
C ARG A 98 -6.31 -8.30 15.27
N ARG A 99 -7.30 -8.95 14.65
CA ARG A 99 -7.66 -10.33 14.97
C ARG A 99 -6.50 -11.28 14.69
N ILE A 100 -5.88 -11.21 13.53
CA ILE A 100 -4.74 -12.05 13.16
C ILE A 100 -3.56 -11.84 14.12
N LEU A 101 -3.27 -10.60 14.50
CA LEU A 101 -2.18 -10.28 15.43
C LEU A 101 -2.47 -10.77 16.84
N ALA A 102 -3.73 -10.69 17.32
CA ALA A 102 -4.12 -11.25 18.60
C ALA A 102 -3.88 -12.78 18.65
N GLU A 103 -4.32 -13.50 17.61
CA GLU A 103 -4.11 -14.94 17.45
C GLU A 103 -2.61 -15.32 17.36
N ALA A 104 -1.78 -14.44 16.79
CA ALA A 104 -0.33 -14.60 16.72
C ALA A 104 0.42 -14.26 18.02
N GLY A 105 -0.29 -13.71 19.04
CA GLY A 105 0.29 -13.41 20.35
C GLY A 105 0.85 -11.98 20.51
N TYR A 106 0.41 -11.02 19.69
CA TYR A 106 0.72 -9.59 19.86
C TYR A 106 -0.17 -8.98 20.94
N ASN A 107 0.38 -8.12 21.80
CA ASN A 107 -0.38 -7.43 22.84
C ASN A 107 -1.24 -6.28 22.24
N ALA A 108 -2.12 -5.71 23.08
CA ALA A 108 -3.06 -4.67 22.63
C ALA A 108 -2.37 -3.40 22.10
N VAL A 109 -1.21 -3.03 22.65
CA VAL A 109 -0.44 -1.84 22.21
C VAL A 109 0.17 -2.08 20.85
N GLU A 110 0.78 -3.23 20.62
CA GLU A 110 1.36 -3.65 19.32
C GLU A 110 0.27 -3.73 18.24
N GLN A 111 -0.86 -4.37 18.56
CA GLN A 111 -2.01 -4.43 17.66
C GLN A 111 -2.52 -3.03 17.30
N GLN A 112 -2.63 -2.14 18.29
CA GLN A 112 -3.10 -0.77 18.06
C GLN A 112 -2.14 0.00 17.15
N ARG A 113 -0.81 -0.14 17.34
CA ARG A 113 0.19 0.51 16.48
C ARG A 113 0.05 0.05 15.03
N VAL A 114 -0.07 -1.24 14.76
CA VAL A 114 -0.28 -1.75 13.39
C VAL A 114 -1.60 -1.23 12.80
N CYS A 115 -2.69 -1.22 13.58
CA CYS A 115 -3.96 -0.66 13.13
C CYS A 115 -3.87 0.83 12.78
N ASP A 116 -3.13 1.62 13.56
CA ASP A 116 -2.94 3.05 13.30
C ASP A 116 -2.16 3.28 12.01
N LEU A 117 -1.11 2.52 11.76
CA LEU A 117 -0.36 2.56 10.51
C LEU A 117 -1.23 2.18 9.30
N VAL A 118 -1.98 1.07 9.36
CA VAL A 118 -2.90 0.63 8.31
C VAL A 118 -3.97 1.69 8.02
N GLN A 119 -4.45 2.39 9.03
CA GLN A 119 -5.41 3.49 8.91
C GLN A 119 -4.76 4.84 8.58
N LYS A 120 -3.42 4.89 8.40
CA LYS A 120 -2.65 6.10 8.12
C LYS A 120 -2.78 7.18 9.21
N ARG A 121 -3.05 6.76 10.45
CA ARG A 121 -3.06 7.66 11.60
C ARG A 121 -1.62 8.08 11.91
N GLY A 122 -1.43 9.34 12.17
CA GLY A 122 -0.08 9.87 12.43
C GLY A 122 0.59 10.51 11.22
N LEU A 123 0.22 10.15 9.99
CA LEU A 123 0.84 10.71 8.77
C LEU A 123 0.84 12.25 8.77
N ALA A 124 -0.30 12.87 9.06
CA ALA A 124 -0.43 14.34 9.14
C ALA A 124 0.35 14.97 10.33
N ARG A 125 0.83 14.16 11.26
CA ARG A 125 1.63 14.60 12.43
C ARG A 125 3.12 14.29 12.27
N GLY A 126 3.56 13.87 11.09
CA GLY A 126 4.97 13.60 10.83
C GLY A 126 5.49 12.28 11.39
N ASP A 127 4.62 11.28 11.61
CA ASP A 127 5.04 9.94 12.03
C ASP A 127 5.88 9.29 10.93
N GLY A 128 7.16 9.04 11.18
CA GLY A 128 8.11 8.53 10.21
C GLY A 128 7.79 7.13 9.70
N GLU A 129 7.23 6.23 10.54
CA GLU A 129 6.79 4.90 10.09
C GLU A 129 5.54 5.00 9.21
N ALA A 130 4.60 5.90 9.55
CA ALA A 130 3.43 6.15 8.71
C ALA A 130 3.82 6.74 7.36
N GLN A 131 4.84 7.62 7.31
CA GLN A 131 5.41 8.15 6.06
C GLN A 131 6.08 7.04 5.25
N ALA A 132 6.92 6.22 5.86
CA ALA A 132 7.58 5.11 5.15
C ALA A 132 6.57 4.11 4.55
N LEU A 133 5.49 3.84 5.27
CA LEU A 133 4.41 3.01 4.75
C LEU A 133 3.68 3.69 3.58
N GLU A 134 3.36 4.99 3.67
CA GLU A 134 2.72 5.72 2.56
C GLU A 134 3.63 5.73 1.33
N ASP A 135 4.93 5.96 1.51
CA ASP A 135 5.94 5.94 0.46
C ASP A 135 6.00 4.56 -0.24
N ALA A 136 6.09 3.49 0.54
CA ALA A 136 6.10 2.13 0.02
C ALA A 136 4.83 1.81 -0.80
N LEU A 137 3.66 2.22 -0.32
CA LEU A 137 2.39 2.02 -1.02
C LEU A 137 2.30 2.83 -2.32
N CYS A 138 2.85 4.05 -2.34
CA CYS A 138 2.94 4.86 -3.54
C CYS A 138 3.87 4.21 -4.58
N LEU A 139 5.01 3.66 -4.15
CA LEU A 139 5.94 2.96 -5.03
C LEU A 139 5.31 1.68 -5.61
N VAL A 140 4.63 0.88 -4.81
CA VAL A 140 3.86 -0.30 -5.29
C VAL A 140 2.81 0.11 -6.33
N PHE A 141 2.09 1.22 -6.11
CA PHE A 141 1.13 1.74 -7.08
C PHE A 141 1.81 2.11 -8.41
N LEU A 142 2.92 2.84 -8.36
CA LEU A 142 3.66 3.25 -9.56
C LEU A 142 4.21 2.03 -10.31
N GLU A 143 4.74 1.06 -9.61
CA GLU A 143 5.34 -0.15 -10.18
C GLU A 143 4.31 -1.09 -10.82
N THR A 144 3.11 -1.22 -10.24
CA THR A 144 2.19 -2.30 -10.60
C THR A 144 0.87 -1.84 -11.22
N GLN A 145 0.49 -0.57 -11.06
CA GLN A 145 -0.86 -0.12 -11.43
C GLN A 145 -0.86 1.09 -12.37
N LEU A 146 0.28 1.78 -12.53
CA LEU A 146 0.35 3.02 -13.31
C LEU A 146 0.00 2.79 -14.78
N ALA A 147 0.56 1.76 -15.42
CA ALA A 147 0.28 1.45 -16.82
C ALA A 147 -1.22 1.12 -17.07
N ALA A 148 -1.82 0.31 -16.19
CA ALA A 148 -3.24 0.00 -16.28
C ALA A 148 -4.12 1.24 -16.04
N LEU A 149 -3.71 2.14 -15.15
CA LEU A 149 -4.39 3.42 -14.93
C LEU A 149 -4.32 4.30 -16.17
N HIS A 150 -3.14 4.44 -16.77
CA HIS A 150 -2.92 5.22 -17.98
C HIS A 150 -3.76 4.70 -19.15
N GLY A 151 -3.74 3.40 -19.39
CA GLY A 151 -4.54 2.78 -20.46
C GLY A 151 -6.06 2.98 -20.29
N ARG A 152 -6.54 3.07 -19.03
CA ARG A 152 -7.97 3.23 -18.74
C ARG A 152 -8.45 4.69 -18.73
N LEU A 153 -7.64 5.62 -18.24
CA LEU A 153 -8.07 7.00 -17.95
C LEU A 153 -7.39 8.05 -18.83
N GLY A 154 -6.40 7.67 -19.62
CA GLY A 154 -5.63 8.57 -20.48
C GLY A 154 -4.63 9.45 -19.74
N ALA A 155 -3.81 10.18 -20.49
CA ALA A 155 -2.65 10.91 -19.99
C ALA A 155 -3.00 12.01 -18.96
N ALA A 156 -3.95 12.90 -19.28
CA ALA A 156 -4.27 14.05 -18.43
C ALA A 156 -4.77 13.62 -17.03
N HIS A 157 -5.63 12.59 -16.97
CA HIS A 157 -6.13 12.09 -15.69
C HIS A 157 -5.04 11.38 -14.90
N THR A 158 -4.20 10.60 -15.58
CA THR A 158 -3.05 9.91 -14.98
C THR A 158 -2.06 10.91 -14.39
N GLU A 159 -1.73 11.99 -15.11
CA GLU A 159 -0.88 13.06 -14.60
C GLU A 159 -1.46 13.70 -13.33
N ALA A 160 -2.75 13.99 -13.31
CA ALA A 160 -3.42 14.54 -12.11
C ALA A 160 -3.36 13.59 -10.91
N VAL A 161 -3.43 12.26 -11.13
CA VAL A 161 -3.24 11.25 -10.08
C VAL A 161 -1.78 11.22 -9.62
N LEU A 162 -0.81 11.27 -10.55
CA LEU A 162 0.61 11.28 -10.24
C LEU A 162 1.00 12.49 -9.38
N ARG A 163 0.56 13.71 -9.72
CA ARG A 163 0.77 14.90 -8.89
C ARG A 163 0.29 14.69 -7.45
N LYS A 164 -0.94 14.18 -7.26
CA LYS A 164 -1.47 13.86 -5.92
C LYS A 164 -0.68 12.76 -5.21
N THR A 165 -0.08 11.83 -5.94
CA THR A 165 0.74 10.77 -5.38
C THR A 165 2.08 11.32 -4.93
N LEU A 166 2.77 12.07 -5.78
CA LEU A 166 4.07 12.67 -5.47
C LEU A 166 4.03 13.61 -4.25
N ARG A 167 2.95 14.40 -4.09
CA ARG A 167 2.76 15.27 -2.90
C ARG A 167 2.69 14.53 -1.56
N LYS A 168 2.42 13.24 -1.56
CA LYS A 168 2.38 12.42 -0.34
C LYS A 168 3.71 11.76 -0.04
N MET A 169 4.59 11.70 -1.04
CA MET A 169 5.85 10.96 -0.96
C MET A 169 6.96 11.82 -0.37
N SER A 170 7.82 11.17 0.39
CA SER A 170 9.09 11.79 0.82
C SER A 170 10.03 12.01 -0.37
N ALA A 171 11.00 12.90 -0.20
CA ALA A 171 12.02 13.15 -1.22
C ALA A 171 12.80 11.87 -1.59
N ALA A 172 13.12 11.02 -0.62
CA ALA A 172 13.78 9.74 -0.85
C ALA A 172 12.93 8.79 -1.69
N ALA A 173 11.63 8.68 -1.39
CA ALA A 173 10.72 7.82 -2.15
C ALA A 173 10.52 8.35 -3.59
N ILE A 174 10.53 9.66 -3.81
CA ILE A 174 10.47 10.25 -5.15
C ILE A 174 11.71 9.85 -5.97
N GLN A 175 12.91 9.82 -5.39
CA GLN A 175 14.10 9.33 -6.09
C GLN A 175 13.94 7.87 -6.53
N HIS A 176 13.41 7.01 -5.65
CA HIS A 176 13.10 5.62 -6.02
C HIS A 176 12.04 5.54 -7.14
N ALA A 177 11.00 6.38 -7.09
CA ALA A 177 9.98 6.43 -8.13
C ALA A 177 10.55 6.75 -9.51
N LEU A 178 11.50 7.72 -9.58
CA LEU A 178 12.18 8.10 -10.81
C LEU A 178 13.12 7.03 -11.36
N ALA A 179 13.60 6.13 -10.50
CA ALA A 179 14.45 5.00 -10.87
C ALA A 179 13.67 3.74 -11.27
N LEU A 180 12.34 3.73 -11.14
CA LEU A 180 11.51 2.59 -11.55
C LEU A 180 11.65 2.32 -13.06
N PRO A 181 11.64 1.06 -13.50
CA PRO A 181 11.70 0.67 -14.91
C PRO A 181 10.33 0.86 -15.58
N LEU A 182 9.84 2.10 -15.59
CA LEU A 182 8.58 2.45 -16.22
C LEU A 182 8.72 2.50 -17.75
N ALA A 183 7.65 2.15 -18.47
CA ALA A 183 7.57 2.34 -19.91
C ALA A 183 7.65 3.84 -20.28
N GLY A 184 8.02 4.16 -21.53
CA GLY A 184 8.33 5.52 -21.95
C GLY A 184 7.20 6.53 -21.68
N ALA A 185 5.94 6.15 -21.94
CA ALA A 185 4.79 7.02 -21.72
C ALA A 185 4.55 7.30 -20.22
N GLU A 186 4.60 6.29 -19.36
CA GLU A 186 4.41 6.42 -17.91
C GLU A 186 5.56 7.19 -17.27
N ARG A 187 6.78 6.97 -17.76
CA ARG A 187 7.97 7.73 -17.32
C ARG A 187 7.84 9.22 -17.69
N ALA A 188 7.41 9.54 -18.90
CA ALA A 188 7.19 10.93 -19.33
C ALA A 188 6.12 11.62 -18.45
N LEU A 189 5.01 10.96 -18.18
CA LEU A 189 3.96 11.47 -17.30
C LEU A 189 4.45 11.70 -15.85
N LEU A 190 5.27 10.80 -15.33
CA LEU A 190 5.86 10.96 -14.00
C LEU A 190 6.78 12.18 -13.92
N LEU A 191 7.64 12.38 -14.92
CA LEU A 191 8.53 13.54 -15.01
C LEU A 191 7.76 14.84 -15.16
N GLN A 192 6.71 14.86 -15.99
CA GLN A 192 5.83 16.01 -16.17
C GLN A 192 5.10 16.38 -14.88
N ALA A 193 4.54 15.37 -14.18
CA ALA A 193 3.86 15.58 -12.90
C ALA A 193 4.79 16.16 -11.83
N ARG A 194 6.07 15.77 -11.83
CA ARG A 194 7.09 16.30 -10.92
C ARG A 194 7.47 17.74 -11.26
N GLY A 195 7.71 18.04 -12.56
CA GLY A 195 8.12 19.37 -12.99
C GLY A 195 7.09 20.48 -12.77
N ALA A 196 5.81 20.13 -12.62
CA ALA A 196 4.74 21.06 -12.30
C ALA A 196 4.62 21.39 -10.79
N GLU A 197 5.43 20.74 -9.94
CA GLU A 197 5.44 20.94 -8.47
C GLU A 197 6.77 21.55 -7.97
N ALA A 198 7.71 21.78 -8.85
CA ALA A 198 8.98 22.49 -8.60
C ALA A 198 8.81 24.00 -8.88
#